data_dff38d542d44d31b28ed38ee7602476d
#
_entry.id   dff38d542d44d31b28ed38ee7602476d
#
_cell.length_a   1.000
_cell.length_b   1.000
_cell.length_c   1.000
_cell.angle_alpha   90.00
_cell.angle_beta   90.00
_cell.angle_gamma   90.00
#
_symmetry.space_group_name_H-M   'P 1'
#
loop_
_entity.id
_entity.type
_entity.pdbx_description
1 polymer ?
#
loop_
_entity_poly.entity_id
_entity_poly.type
_entity_poly.pdbx_seq_one_letter_code
_entity_poly.pdbx_strand_id
1 'polypeptide(L)' 'MQEGECLRKIQLNCWIGNVIINDQFEWDVNNPENSPEDFAQVIVADLGLSTEFLLPIAHQIWKQVQDN' A
#
# COMPACT_ATOMS: atom_id res chain seq x y z
N MET A 1 13.37 17.11 17.79
CA MET A 1 12.54 16.22 17.59
C MET A 1 11.79 16.41 16.43
N GLN A 2 11.28 15.57 15.86
CA GLN A 2 10.60 15.70 14.82
C GLN A 2 9.31 15.45 15.01
N GLU A 3 8.50 16.24 15.00
CA GLU A 3 7.23 15.94 15.11
C GLU A 3 6.69 16.00 13.78
N GLY A 4 5.67 15.54 13.46
CA GLY A 4 5.07 15.53 12.17
C GLY A 4 5.36 14.27 11.39
N GLU A 5 6.32 13.50 11.80
CA GLU A 5 6.53 12.24 11.15
C GLU A 5 5.75 11.20 11.88
N CYS A 6 4.91 10.50 11.17
CA CYS A 6 4.09 9.46 11.78
C CYS A 6 4.12 8.27 10.85
N LEU A 7 5.15 7.48 10.94
CA LEU A 7 5.33 6.34 10.06
C LEU A 7 4.64 5.13 10.62
N ARG A 8 3.86 4.48 9.78
CA ARG A 8 3.14 3.28 10.16
C ARG A 8 3.62 2.15 9.27
N LYS A 9 3.92 1.02 9.85
CA LYS A 9 4.34 -0.13 9.07
C LYS A 9 3.13 -0.77 8.43
N ILE A 10 3.16 -0.87 7.11
CA ILE A 10 2.08 -1.46 6.35
C ILE A 10 2.54 -2.82 5.86
N GLN A 11 1.72 -3.83 6.07
CA GLN A 11 1.99 -5.16 5.56
C GLN A 11 1.02 -5.47 4.44
N LEU A 12 1.57 -5.85 3.30
CA LEU A 12 0.78 -6.12 2.13
C LEU A 12 0.79 -7.61 1.86
N ASN A 13 -0.36 -8.24 1.99
CA ASN A 13 -0.52 -9.66 1.68
C ASN A 13 -1.68 -9.79 0.73
N CYS A 14 -1.40 -10.15 -0.50
CA CYS A 14 -2.43 -10.21 -1.52
C CYS A 14 -2.29 -11.50 -2.31
N TRP A 15 -3.38 -12.26 -2.38
CA TRP A 15 -3.42 -13.47 -3.17
C TRP A 15 -4.45 -13.30 -4.25
N ILE A 16 -4.05 -13.32 -5.48
CA ILE A 16 -4.97 -13.25 -6.60
C ILE A 16 -4.52 -14.27 -7.63
N GLY A 17 -5.34 -15.26 -7.88
CA GLY A 17 -4.97 -16.31 -8.80
C GLY A 17 -3.73 -17.04 -8.31
N ASN A 18 -2.70 -17.08 -9.13
CA ASN A 18 -1.44 -17.72 -8.76
C ASN A 18 -0.41 -16.73 -8.26
N VAL A 19 -0.80 -15.47 -8.07
CA VAL A 19 0.15 -14.44 -7.69
C VAL A 19 0.01 -14.15 -6.21
N ILE A 20 1.13 -14.17 -5.50
CA ILE A 20 1.16 -13.85 -4.08
C ILE A 20 2.07 -12.66 -3.91
N ILE A 21 1.54 -11.58 -3.34
CA ILE A 21 2.30 -10.39 -3.05
C ILE A 21 2.44 -10.30 -1.54
N ASN A 22 3.68 -10.30 -1.07
CA ASN A 22 3.94 -10.26 0.35
C ASN A 22 5.06 -9.26 0.57
N ASP A 23 4.71 -8.08 1.07
CA ASP A 23 5.67 -7.01 1.21
C ASP A 23 5.33 -6.19 2.43
N GLN A 24 6.28 -5.41 2.90
CA GLN A 24 6.03 -4.49 3.99
C GLN A 24 6.85 -3.25 3.77
N PHE A 25 6.32 -2.12 4.22
CA PHE A 25 6.99 -0.85 4.04
C PHE A 25 6.44 0.15 5.04
N GLU A 26 7.09 1.28 5.15
CA GLU A 26 6.65 2.32 6.06
C GLU A 26 5.88 3.37 5.29
N TRP A 27 4.80 3.83 5.91
CA TRP A 27 3.88 4.76 5.28
C TRP A 27 3.74 5.98 6.17
N ASP A 28 3.97 7.15 5.60
CA ASP A 28 3.82 8.40 6.33
C ASP A 28 2.36 8.82 6.28
N VAL A 29 1.65 8.59 7.37
CA VAL A 29 0.22 8.85 7.41
C VAL A 29 -0.10 10.33 7.47
N ASN A 30 0.91 11.16 7.75
CA ASN A 30 0.67 12.60 7.80
C ASN A 30 0.92 13.28 6.46
N ASN A 31 1.37 12.56 5.47
CA ASN A 31 1.67 13.16 4.18
C ASN A 31 0.45 13.05 3.29
N PRO A 32 -0.24 14.17 3.00
CA PRO A 32 -1.45 14.10 2.19
C PRO A 32 -1.20 13.72 0.74
N GLU A 33 0.06 13.76 0.29
CA GLU A 33 0.36 13.35 -1.06
C GLU A 33 0.45 11.85 -1.20
N ASN A 34 0.55 11.12 -0.10
CA ASN A 34 0.58 9.69 -0.17
C ASN A 34 -0.82 9.16 -0.44
N SER A 35 -0.96 8.42 -1.51
CA SER A 35 -2.25 7.88 -1.91
C SER A 35 -2.13 6.36 -2.08
N PRO A 36 -2.97 5.58 -1.42
CA PRO A 36 -2.93 4.12 -1.62
C PRO A 36 -3.14 3.73 -3.07
N GLU A 37 -3.98 4.45 -3.80
CA GLU A 37 -4.20 4.13 -5.19
C GLU A 37 -2.95 4.35 -6.02
N ASP A 38 -2.24 5.46 -5.77
CA ASP A 38 -1.02 5.73 -6.50
C ASP A 38 0.03 4.68 -6.19
N PHE A 39 0.15 4.30 -4.92
CA PHE A 39 1.13 3.31 -4.55
C PHE A 39 0.80 1.96 -5.16
N ALA A 40 -0.49 1.61 -5.20
CA ALA A 40 -0.90 0.37 -5.83
C ALA A 40 -0.55 0.36 -7.31
N GLN A 41 -0.70 1.49 -7.98
CA GLN A 41 -0.33 1.58 -9.39
C GLN A 41 1.15 1.34 -9.59
N VAL A 42 1.98 1.87 -8.71
CA VAL A 42 3.41 1.66 -8.81
C VAL A 42 3.74 0.19 -8.65
N ILE A 43 3.13 -0.48 -7.68
CA ILE A 43 3.39 -1.90 -7.46
C ILE A 43 2.94 -2.72 -8.68
N VAL A 44 1.76 -2.42 -9.19
CA VAL A 44 1.24 -3.16 -10.33
C VAL A 44 2.14 -2.98 -11.54
N ALA A 45 2.61 -1.75 -11.75
CA ALA A 45 3.49 -1.49 -12.89
C ALA A 45 4.84 -2.16 -12.72
N ASP A 46 5.38 -2.12 -11.49
CA ASP A 46 6.68 -2.71 -11.23
C ASP A 46 6.68 -4.21 -11.44
N LEU A 47 5.63 -4.87 -11.01
CA LEU A 47 5.55 -6.32 -11.09
C LEU A 47 4.89 -6.81 -12.37
N GLY A 48 4.41 -5.88 -13.21
CA GLY A 48 3.77 -6.28 -14.45
C GLY A 48 2.44 -6.99 -14.25
N LEU A 49 1.70 -6.59 -13.22
CA LEU A 49 0.43 -7.23 -12.93
C LEU A 49 -0.70 -6.55 -13.70
N SER A 50 -1.86 -7.20 -13.71
CA SER A 50 -3.01 -6.61 -14.37
C SER A 50 -3.68 -5.62 -13.43
N THR A 51 -4.57 -4.80 -14.00
CA THR A 51 -5.22 -3.76 -13.21
C THR A 51 -6.15 -4.30 -12.16
N GLU A 52 -6.53 -5.57 -12.25
CA GLU A 52 -7.41 -6.13 -11.23
C GLU A 52 -6.72 -6.21 -9.88
N PHE A 53 -5.39 -6.04 -9.84
CA PHE A 53 -4.67 -6.04 -8.58
C PHE A 53 -4.73 -4.70 -7.88
N LEU A 54 -5.16 -3.65 -8.57
CA LEU A 54 -5.12 -2.30 -8.00
C LEU A 54 -6.02 -2.17 -6.79
N LEU A 55 -7.26 -2.60 -6.89
CA LEU A 55 -8.20 -2.43 -5.80
C LEU A 55 -7.80 -3.19 -4.54
N PRO A 56 -7.47 -4.47 -4.64
CA PRO A 56 -7.09 -5.18 -3.41
C PRO A 56 -5.85 -4.61 -2.74
N ILE A 57 -4.87 -4.19 -3.54
CA ILE A 57 -3.66 -3.62 -2.96
C ILE A 57 -3.98 -2.29 -2.29
N ALA A 58 -4.67 -1.41 -3.00
CA ALA A 58 -5.01 -0.11 -2.45
C ALA A 58 -5.88 -0.25 -1.21
N HIS A 59 -6.81 -1.19 -1.23
CA HIS A 59 -7.71 -1.40 -0.11
C HIS A 59 -6.96 -1.85 1.14
N GLN A 60 -5.98 -2.72 0.97
CA GLN A 60 -5.21 -3.19 2.11
C GLN A 60 -4.42 -2.05 2.73
N ILE A 61 -3.81 -1.22 1.90
CA ILE A 61 -3.06 -0.08 2.41
C ILE A 61 -3.99 0.90 3.10
N TRP A 62 -5.09 1.21 2.44
CA TRP A 62 -6.03 2.19 2.97
C TRP A 62 -6.58 1.77 4.31
N LYS A 63 -6.92 0.50 4.43
CA LYS A 63 -7.48 -0.02 5.67
C LYS A 63 -6.48 0.08 6.81
N GLN A 64 -5.23 -0.26 6.54
CA GLN A 64 -4.22 -0.23 7.59
C GLN A 64 -3.87 1.20 7.98
N VAL A 65 -3.89 2.12 7.02
CA VAL A 65 -3.62 3.51 7.34
C VAL A 65 -4.70 4.08 8.24
N GLN A 66 -5.94 3.70 8.00
CA GLN A 66 -7.04 4.21 8.81
C GLN A 66 -7.19 3.50 10.13
N ASP A 67 -6.73 2.27 10.21
CA ASP A 67 -6.96 1.47 11.39
C ASP A 67 -5.91 1.82 12.42
N ASN A 68 -6.29 2.52 13.42
CA ASN A 68 -5.34 2.88 14.46
C ASN A 68 -5.38 1.91 15.60
#